data_f71e5c79c63282d8ee660df0239a14c3
#
_entry.id   f71e5c79c63282d8ee660df0239a14c3
#
_cell.length_a   1.000
_cell.length_b   1.000
_cell.length_c   1.000
_cell.angle_alpha   90.00
_cell.angle_beta   90.00
_cell.angle_gamma   90.00
#
_symmetry.space_group_name_H-M   'P 1'
#
loop_
_entity.id
_entity.type
_entity.pdbx_description
1 polymer ?
#
loop_
_entity_poly.entity_id
_entity_poly.type
_entity_poly.pdbx_seq_one_letter_code
_entity_poly.pdbx_strand_id
1 'polypeptide(L)'
;TYTDELTDAASEKSAIEKFASQGYQGVISFSSNDRALQIETCESNQIYYAVAAGMLDDDQYEQYKGNEYFLGQVGPSMETEYQAGVDMGKFFADKGIKTVAMYGAFIPNPMHVYRVAGVLSGLGLSYDGSTDEAEVVGKIFADQGVDPSKVSGDIEMVAYLQGYGDTTTDEINAAIQAAPDAFISVGMATTFFTQQLNAAGIEFSDIDSFTKSNGEAITSGKLVYLAGKYSSSVGPAFALIMNAINGNIVRDADGNAVSI
;
A
#
# COMPACT_ATOMS: atom_id res chain seq x y z
N THR A 1 17.94 -9.59 13.70
CA THR A 1 17.13 -10.72 13.18
C THR A 1 15.92 -10.18 12.43
N TYR A 2 15.29 -10.96 11.62
CA TYR A 2 14.06 -10.62 10.91
C TYR A 2 13.14 -11.85 10.88
N THR A 3 11.88 -11.62 10.56
CA THR A 3 10.93 -12.67 10.18
C THR A 3 10.39 -12.37 8.79
N ASP A 4 10.00 -13.40 8.09
CA ASP A 4 9.27 -13.30 6.83
C ASP A 4 7.88 -12.71 7.07
N GLU A 5 7.13 -12.49 6.01
CA GLU A 5 5.75 -12.02 6.08
C GLU A 5 4.90 -12.94 6.96
N LEU A 6 4.12 -12.32 7.83
CA LEU A 6 3.22 -13.01 8.74
C LEU A 6 1.79 -12.82 8.25
N THR A 7 1.03 -13.90 8.27
CA THR A 7 -0.27 -13.96 7.56
C THR A 7 -1.45 -13.39 8.36
N ASP A 8 -1.27 -13.18 9.67
CA ASP A 8 -2.33 -12.69 10.55
C ASP A 8 -1.76 -11.95 11.78
N ALA A 9 -2.62 -11.19 12.44
CA ALA A 9 -2.27 -10.40 13.62
C ALA A 9 -1.80 -11.26 14.82
N ALA A 10 -2.28 -12.50 14.96
CA ALA A 10 -1.87 -13.37 16.05
C ALA A 10 -0.43 -13.88 15.88
N SER A 11 -0.03 -14.19 14.64
CA SER A 11 1.36 -14.54 14.33
C SER A 11 2.31 -13.35 14.48
N GLU A 12 1.89 -12.13 14.13
CA GLU A 12 2.64 -10.90 14.39
C GLU A 12 2.88 -10.69 15.89
N LYS A 13 1.82 -10.80 16.70
CA LYS A 13 1.93 -10.75 18.17
C LYS A 13 2.92 -11.78 18.71
N SER A 14 2.78 -13.03 18.30
CA SER A 14 3.64 -14.13 18.74
C SER A 14 5.11 -13.89 18.37
N ALA A 15 5.37 -13.31 17.20
CA ALA A 15 6.72 -12.96 16.77
C ALA A 15 7.33 -11.85 17.67
N ILE A 16 6.56 -10.81 18.01
CA ILE A 16 7.00 -9.73 18.91
C ILE A 16 7.30 -10.28 20.31
N GLU A 17 6.41 -11.09 20.88
CA GLU A 17 6.63 -11.73 22.20
C GLU A 17 7.88 -12.62 22.20
N LYS A 18 8.13 -13.34 21.10
CA LYS A 18 9.35 -14.12 20.92
C LYS A 18 10.59 -13.24 20.89
N PHE A 19 10.57 -12.13 20.14
CA PHE A 19 11.71 -11.19 20.12
C PHE A 19 11.98 -10.62 21.52
N ALA A 20 10.95 -10.18 22.22
CA ALA A 20 11.07 -9.69 23.60
C ALA A 20 11.71 -10.73 24.53
N SER A 21 11.24 -11.99 24.47
CA SER A 21 11.79 -13.09 25.27
C SER A 21 13.27 -13.42 24.96
N GLN A 22 13.73 -13.06 23.77
CA GLN A 22 15.11 -13.20 23.32
C GLN A 22 15.99 -11.98 23.68
N GLY A 23 15.44 -10.97 24.35
CA GLY A 23 16.16 -9.78 24.79
C GLY A 23 16.31 -8.69 23.71
N TYR A 24 15.55 -8.76 22.61
CA TYR A 24 15.50 -7.64 21.67
C TYR A 24 14.78 -6.45 22.29
N GLN A 25 15.30 -5.26 22.04
CA GLN A 25 14.83 -4.02 22.65
C GLN A 25 13.97 -3.16 21.70
N GLY A 26 13.82 -3.59 20.45
CA GLY A 26 13.01 -2.86 19.48
C GLY A 26 12.57 -3.70 18.29
N VAL A 27 11.46 -3.29 17.70
CA VAL A 27 10.84 -3.87 16.49
C VAL A 27 10.67 -2.80 15.44
N ILE A 28 11.06 -3.11 14.21
CA ILE A 28 10.79 -2.29 13.04
C ILE A 28 9.79 -3.04 12.17
N SER A 29 8.62 -2.44 11.95
CA SER A 29 7.55 -3.02 11.15
C SER A 29 7.56 -2.46 9.73
N PHE A 30 7.56 -3.36 8.74
CA PHE A 30 7.38 -3.02 7.33
C PHE A 30 5.97 -3.27 6.84
N SER A 31 5.31 -4.26 7.41
CA SER A 31 3.97 -4.69 7.05
C SER A 31 3.22 -5.09 8.31
N SER A 32 1.91 -4.99 8.31
CA SER A 32 1.09 -5.39 9.44
C SER A 32 -0.33 -5.70 9.00
N ASN A 33 -0.91 -6.70 9.65
CA ASN A 33 -2.34 -6.98 9.62
C ASN A 33 -3.09 -6.19 10.71
N ASP A 34 -2.37 -5.82 11.81
CA ASP A 34 -2.93 -5.03 12.91
C ASP A 34 -1.81 -4.26 13.64
N ARG A 35 -1.61 -2.99 13.26
CA ARG A 35 -0.58 -2.14 13.87
C ARG A 35 -0.89 -1.77 15.32
N ALA A 36 -2.17 -1.62 15.66
CA ALA A 36 -2.58 -1.35 17.03
C ALA A 36 -2.13 -2.48 17.95
N LEU A 37 -2.42 -3.73 17.57
CA LEU A 37 -1.98 -4.91 18.32
C LEU A 37 -0.45 -5.02 18.40
N GLN A 38 0.28 -4.64 17.36
CA GLN A 38 1.75 -4.61 17.40
C GLN A 38 2.26 -3.60 18.45
N ILE A 39 1.70 -2.37 18.47
CA ILE A 39 2.07 -1.32 19.44
C ILE A 39 1.78 -1.79 20.86
N GLU A 40 0.57 -2.26 21.13
CA GLU A 40 0.14 -2.76 22.45
C GLU A 40 0.99 -3.95 22.92
N THR A 41 1.36 -4.84 22.01
CA THR A 41 2.25 -5.96 22.34
C THR A 41 3.66 -5.48 22.66
N CYS A 42 4.20 -4.52 21.92
CA CYS A 42 5.50 -3.92 22.20
C CYS A 42 5.50 -3.19 23.55
N GLU A 43 4.48 -2.40 23.86
CA GLU A 43 4.31 -1.74 25.15
C GLU A 43 4.25 -2.75 26.30
N SER A 44 3.41 -3.78 26.18
CA SER A 44 3.28 -4.82 27.20
C SER A 44 4.58 -5.58 27.50
N ASN A 45 5.47 -5.64 26.50
CA ASN A 45 6.79 -6.28 26.62
C ASN A 45 7.93 -5.28 26.84
N GLN A 46 7.64 -3.99 26.97
CA GLN A 46 8.61 -2.91 27.19
C GLN A 46 9.71 -2.86 26.12
N ILE A 47 9.34 -3.05 24.87
CA ILE A 47 10.24 -2.94 23.72
C ILE A 47 9.75 -1.82 22.78
N TYR A 48 10.69 -1.10 22.18
CA TYR A 48 10.36 0.02 21.29
C TYR A 48 9.82 -0.46 19.95
N TYR A 49 8.93 0.32 19.37
CA TYR A 49 8.30 0.03 18.08
C TYR A 49 8.40 1.23 17.15
N ALA A 50 8.77 0.98 15.90
CA ALA A 50 8.77 1.97 14.85
C ALA A 50 8.29 1.37 13.52
N VAL A 51 7.55 2.15 12.73
CA VAL A 51 7.08 1.77 11.41
C VAL A 51 8.05 2.29 10.35
N ALA A 52 8.53 1.42 9.47
CA ALA A 52 9.46 1.76 8.39
C ALA A 52 8.81 1.85 7.01
N ALA A 53 7.59 1.37 6.87
CA ALA A 53 6.85 1.44 5.61
C ALA A 53 5.34 1.56 5.88
N GLY A 54 4.73 2.58 5.30
CA GLY A 54 3.33 2.94 5.54
C GLY A 54 3.16 3.69 6.86
N MET A 55 1.92 4.02 7.18
CA MET A 55 1.53 4.75 8.38
C MET A 55 0.32 4.09 9.02
N LEU A 56 0.07 4.42 10.29
CA LEU A 56 -1.24 4.26 10.90
C LEU A 56 -2.21 5.20 10.17
N ASP A 57 -3.50 4.86 10.17
CA ASP A 57 -4.51 5.85 9.83
C ASP A 57 -4.56 6.96 10.91
N ASP A 58 -5.24 8.06 10.61
CA ASP A 58 -5.24 9.24 11.48
C ASP A 58 -5.84 8.93 12.86
N ASP A 59 -6.90 8.15 12.94
CA ASP A 59 -7.53 7.78 14.21
C ASP A 59 -6.62 6.90 15.06
N GLN A 60 -5.96 5.93 14.45
CA GLN A 60 -4.98 5.09 15.12
C GLN A 60 -3.75 5.90 15.56
N TYR A 61 -3.26 6.81 14.71
CA TYR A 61 -2.14 7.66 15.09
C TYR A 61 -2.51 8.56 16.28
N GLU A 62 -3.66 9.22 16.26
CA GLU A 62 -4.16 10.02 17.39
C GLU A 62 -4.25 9.20 18.69
N GLN A 63 -4.66 7.94 18.60
CA GLN A 63 -4.75 7.04 19.76
C GLN A 63 -3.37 6.71 20.35
N TYR A 64 -2.37 6.45 19.50
CA TYR A 64 -1.07 5.91 19.93
C TYR A 64 0.09 6.90 19.92
N LYS A 65 -0.06 8.12 19.37
CA LYS A 65 1.04 9.10 19.26
C LYS A 65 1.73 9.44 20.57
N GLY A 66 1.00 9.38 21.69
CA GLY A 66 1.54 9.59 23.05
C GLY A 66 2.11 8.34 23.72
N ASN A 67 2.06 7.18 23.07
CA ASN A 67 2.55 5.92 23.64
C ASN A 67 4.08 5.96 23.79
N GLU A 68 4.58 5.54 24.98
CA GLU A 68 6.01 5.61 25.32
C GLU A 68 6.87 4.74 24.41
N TYR A 69 6.36 3.58 24.00
CA TYR A 69 7.09 2.60 23.21
C TYR A 69 6.90 2.76 21.71
N PHE A 70 5.86 3.46 21.25
CA PHE A 70 5.70 3.83 19.85
C PHE A 70 6.54 5.08 19.54
N LEU A 71 7.62 4.90 18.80
CA LEU A 71 8.58 5.97 18.52
C LEU A 71 8.23 6.78 17.28
N GLY A 72 7.52 6.19 16.34
CA GLY A 72 7.11 6.90 15.14
C GLY A 72 6.91 6.01 13.93
N GLN A 73 6.54 6.69 12.85
CA GLN A 73 6.23 6.09 11.56
C GLN A 73 6.89 6.87 10.43
N VAL A 74 7.29 6.13 9.38
CA VAL A 74 7.93 6.68 8.19
C VAL A 74 7.26 6.09 6.96
N GLY A 75 6.73 6.95 6.12
CA GLY A 75 6.13 6.50 4.88
C GLY A 75 4.99 7.41 4.42
N PRO A 76 4.40 7.13 3.25
CA PRO A 76 3.30 7.92 2.76
C PRO A 76 2.06 7.78 3.65
N SER A 77 1.40 8.91 3.91
CA SER A 77 0.08 8.93 4.54
C SER A 77 -0.99 8.34 3.61
N MET A 78 -2.18 8.05 4.14
CA MET A 78 -3.30 7.59 3.31
C MET A 78 -3.69 8.63 2.26
N GLU A 79 -3.62 9.93 2.60
CA GLU A 79 -3.80 11.03 1.63
C GLU A 79 -2.76 10.99 0.50
N THR A 80 -1.49 10.75 0.82
CA THR A 80 -0.42 10.60 -0.19
C THR A 80 -0.65 9.37 -1.06
N GLU A 81 -1.10 8.25 -0.49
CA GLU A 81 -1.44 7.04 -1.24
C GLU A 81 -2.64 7.26 -2.17
N TYR A 82 -3.67 7.96 -1.69
CA TYR A 82 -4.81 8.37 -2.52
C TYR A 82 -4.37 9.28 -3.67
N GLN A 83 -3.56 10.32 -3.38
CA GLN A 83 -3.07 11.25 -4.39
C GLN A 83 -2.19 10.55 -5.45
N ALA A 84 -1.37 9.57 -5.05
CA ALA A 84 -0.61 8.76 -6.01
C ALA A 84 -1.53 7.99 -6.96
N GLY A 85 -2.66 7.48 -6.46
CA GLY A 85 -3.71 6.89 -7.29
C GLY A 85 -4.35 7.92 -8.24
N VAL A 86 -4.69 9.10 -7.74
CA VAL A 86 -5.27 10.20 -8.55
C VAL A 86 -4.33 10.59 -9.70
N ASP A 87 -3.05 10.78 -9.42
CA ASP A 87 -2.08 11.18 -10.43
C ASP A 87 -1.90 10.10 -11.50
N MET A 88 -1.90 8.84 -11.11
CA MET A 88 -1.85 7.71 -12.04
C MET A 88 -3.12 7.61 -12.89
N GLY A 89 -4.30 7.75 -12.28
CA GLY A 89 -5.58 7.77 -13.02
C GLY A 89 -5.64 8.90 -14.04
N LYS A 90 -5.25 10.12 -13.64
CA LYS A 90 -5.17 11.30 -14.54
C LYS A 90 -4.23 11.05 -15.71
N PHE A 91 -3.05 10.46 -15.47
CA PHE A 91 -2.11 10.14 -16.53
C PHE A 91 -2.76 9.33 -17.66
N PHE A 92 -3.56 8.32 -17.32
CA PHE A 92 -4.25 7.50 -18.32
C PHE A 92 -5.48 8.21 -18.92
N ALA A 93 -6.23 8.96 -18.12
CA ALA A 93 -7.33 9.77 -18.63
C ALA A 93 -6.84 10.79 -19.69
N ASP A 94 -5.71 11.45 -19.43
CA ASP A 94 -5.08 12.40 -20.35
C ASP A 94 -4.58 11.74 -21.65
N LYS A 95 -4.25 10.43 -21.60
CA LYS A 95 -3.95 9.65 -22.82
C LYS A 95 -5.19 9.32 -23.63
N GLY A 96 -6.39 9.57 -23.10
CA GLY A 96 -7.67 9.40 -23.80
C GLY A 96 -8.12 7.94 -23.92
N ILE A 97 -7.71 7.06 -22.99
CA ILE A 97 -8.18 5.67 -22.95
C ILE A 97 -9.70 5.61 -22.82
N LYS A 98 -10.30 4.51 -23.30
CA LYS A 98 -11.74 4.26 -23.23
C LYS A 98 -12.10 3.05 -22.37
N THR A 99 -11.15 2.14 -22.24
CA THR A 99 -11.32 0.91 -21.45
C THR A 99 -10.13 0.69 -20.54
N VAL A 100 -10.39 0.22 -19.32
CA VAL A 100 -9.35 -0.07 -18.32
C VAL A 100 -9.59 -1.41 -17.65
N ALA A 101 -8.52 -2.17 -17.45
CA ALA A 101 -8.48 -3.23 -16.43
C ALA A 101 -7.68 -2.72 -15.24
N MET A 102 -8.08 -3.09 -14.03
CA MET A 102 -7.41 -2.64 -12.81
C MET A 102 -7.01 -3.82 -11.92
N TYR A 103 -5.81 -3.72 -11.35
CA TYR A 103 -5.35 -4.62 -10.28
C TYR A 103 -5.26 -3.85 -8.97
N GLY A 104 -6.13 -4.24 -8.01
CA GLY A 104 -6.26 -3.62 -6.68
C GLY A 104 -5.29 -4.16 -5.64
N ALA A 105 -4.38 -5.06 -6.04
CA ALA A 105 -3.43 -5.71 -5.14
C ALA A 105 -4.12 -6.38 -3.93
N PHE A 106 -3.80 -6.00 -2.71
CA PHE A 106 -4.25 -6.70 -1.50
C PHE A 106 -5.35 -5.92 -0.77
N ILE A 107 -6.57 -6.03 -1.23
CA ILE A 107 -7.73 -5.50 -0.50
C ILE A 107 -8.13 -6.54 0.58
N PRO A 108 -8.47 -6.15 1.80
CA PRO A 108 -8.78 -4.79 2.26
C PRO A 108 -7.63 -4.01 2.94
N ASN A 109 -6.39 -4.17 2.52
CA ASN A 109 -5.32 -3.35 3.06
C ASN A 109 -5.61 -1.85 2.80
N PRO A 110 -5.64 -0.98 3.81
CA PRO A 110 -6.03 0.43 3.67
C PRO A 110 -5.24 1.16 2.58
N MET A 111 -3.93 1.00 2.53
CA MET A 111 -3.08 1.61 1.52
C MET A 111 -3.56 1.32 0.09
N HIS A 112 -3.90 0.06 -0.20
CA HIS A 112 -4.39 -0.32 -1.53
C HIS A 112 -5.79 0.21 -1.80
N VAL A 113 -6.66 0.24 -0.79
CA VAL A 113 -8.01 0.82 -0.92
C VAL A 113 -7.94 2.29 -1.29
N TYR A 114 -7.10 3.08 -0.60
CA TYR A 114 -6.92 4.51 -0.90
C TYR A 114 -6.33 4.73 -2.30
N ARG A 115 -5.36 3.94 -2.72
CA ARG A 115 -4.82 4.00 -4.09
C ARG A 115 -5.87 3.70 -5.14
N VAL A 116 -6.69 2.65 -4.94
CA VAL A 116 -7.78 2.28 -5.87
C VAL A 116 -8.80 3.40 -5.95
N ALA A 117 -9.25 3.94 -4.81
CA ALA A 117 -10.16 5.09 -4.78
C ALA A 117 -9.58 6.30 -5.51
N GLY A 118 -8.29 6.58 -5.30
CA GLY A 118 -7.57 7.63 -6.02
C GLY A 118 -7.54 7.40 -7.54
N VAL A 119 -7.27 6.17 -8.00
CA VAL A 119 -7.31 5.85 -9.44
C VAL A 119 -8.68 6.11 -10.03
N LEU A 120 -9.75 5.66 -9.38
CA LEU A 120 -11.12 5.93 -9.83
C LEU A 120 -11.37 7.43 -9.96
N SER A 121 -11.00 8.21 -8.95
CA SER A 121 -11.09 9.67 -8.96
C SER A 121 -10.30 10.29 -10.11
N GLY A 122 -9.04 9.86 -10.30
CA GLY A 122 -8.16 10.35 -11.37
C GLY A 122 -8.66 10.04 -12.77
N LEU A 123 -9.32 8.90 -12.95
CA LEU A 123 -10.00 8.52 -14.20
C LEU A 123 -11.34 9.25 -14.41
N GLY A 124 -11.82 10.03 -13.44
CA GLY A 124 -13.13 10.67 -13.47
C GLY A 124 -14.30 9.69 -13.30
N LEU A 125 -14.07 8.58 -12.61
CA LEU A 125 -15.07 7.53 -12.39
C LEU A 125 -15.74 7.69 -11.03
N SER A 126 -17.03 7.36 -10.96
CA SER A 126 -17.75 7.19 -9.71
C SER A 126 -17.81 5.72 -9.32
N TYR A 127 -17.90 5.45 -8.03
CA TYR A 127 -18.15 4.11 -7.50
C TYR A 127 -19.45 4.07 -6.69
N ASP A 128 -20.37 3.23 -7.12
CA ASP A 128 -21.71 3.10 -6.53
C ASP A 128 -22.38 4.48 -6.35
N GLY A 129 -22.28 5.31 -7.41
CA GLY A 129 -22.89 6.64 -7.50
C GLY A 129 -22.17 7.76 -6.73
N SER A 130 -21.01 7.50 -6.11
CA SER A 130 -20.24 8.53 -5.39
C SER A 130 -18.90 8.82 -6.07
N THR A 131 -18.47 10.08 -5.94
CA THR A 131 -17.10 10.57 -6.25
C THR A 131 -16.42 11.17 -5.02
N ASP A 132 -17.09 11.15 -3.86
CA ASP A 132 -16.51 11.59 -2.60
C ASP A 132 -15.48 10.56 -2.10
N GLU A 133 -14.30 11.02 -1.75
CA GLU A 133 -13.19 10.17 -1.33
C GLU A 133 -13.57 9.23 -0.19
N ALA A 134 -14.10 9.79 0.90
CA ALA A 134 -14.38 9.00 2.10
C ALA A 134 -15.50 7.98 1.85
N GLU A 135 -16.52 8.35 1.07
CA GLU A 135 -17.59 7.43 0.68
C GLU A 135 -17.07 6.32 -0.24
N VAL A 136 -16.25 6.63 -1.24
CA VAL A 136 -15.68 5.64 -2.15
C VAL A 136 -14.77 4.68 -1.41
N VAL A 137 -13.89 5.17 -0.55
CA VAL A 137 -13.02 4.35 0.32
C VAL A 137 -13.87 3.42 1.18
N GLY A 138 -14.89 3.95 1.87
CA GLY A 138 -15.78 3.15 2.71
C GLY A 138 -16.53 2.06 1.95
N LYS A 139 -16.99 2.36 0.72
CA LYS A 139 -17.68 1.38 -0.14
C LYS A 139 -16.74 0.27 -0.62
N ILE A 140 -15.50 0.59 -1.02
CA ILE A 140 -14.51 -0.41 -1.41
C ILE A 140 -14.15 -1.33 -0.25
N PHE A 141 -14.05 -0.79 0.98
CA PHE A 141 -13.88 -1.62 2.18
C PHE A 141 -15.07 -2.55 2.41
N ALA A 142 -16.29 -2.03 2.30
CA ALA A 142 -17.52 -2.80 2.52
C ALA A 142 -17.68 -3.93 1.48
N ASP A 143 -17.35 -3.64 0.21
CA ASP A 143 -17.44 -4.59 -0.90
C ASP A 143 -16.25 -5.56 -0.95
N GLN A 144 -15.21 -5.36 -0.13
CA GLN A 144 -13.97 -6.14 -0.15
C GLN A 144 -13.29 -6.11 -1.52
N GLY A 145 -13.34 -4.96 -2.21
CA GLY A 145 -12.80 -4.77 -3.54
C GLY A 145 -13.64 -3.85 -4.40
N VAL A 146 -13.43 -3.88 -5.72
CA VAL A 146 -14.23 -3.13 -6.68
C VAL A 146 -15.08 -4.07 -7.50
N ASP A 147 -16.38 -3.82 -7.53
CA ASP A 147 -17.31 -4.43 -8.48
C ASP A 147 -17.38 -3.54 -9.73
N PRO A 148 -16.89 -3.99 -10.91
CA PRO A 148 -16.93 -3.19 -12.13
C PRO A 148 -18.33 -2.71 -12.51
N SER A 149 -19.39 -3.44 -12.13
CA SER A 149 -20.78 -3.05 -12.41
C SER A 149 -21.25 -1.82 -11.64
N LYS A 150 -20.55 -1.47 -10.54
CA LYS A 150 -20.79 -0.26 -9.74
C LYS A 150 -19.95 0.93 -10.17
N VAL A 151 -19.03 0.75 -11.12
CA VAL A 151 -18.18 1.82 -11.67
C VAL A 151 -18.92 2.51 -12.81
N SER A 152 -18.90 3.84 -12.82
CA SER A 152 -19.57 4.63 -13.87
C SER A 152 -18.75 5.85 -14.25
N GLY A 153 -18.76 6.20 -15.56
CA GLY A 153 -18.07 7.35 -16.13
C GLY A 153 -17.81 7.18 -17.61
N ASP A 154 -16.91 8.00 -18.18
CA ASP A 154 -16.61 7.99 -19.62
C ASP A 154 -15.59 6.91 -20.03
N ILE A 155 -14.97 6.24 -19.06
CA ILE A 155 -14.02 5.13 -19.23
C ILE A 155 -14.68 3.88 -18.64
N GLU A 156 -14.74 2.82 -19.43
CA GLU A 156 -15.31 1.54 -19.01
C GLU A 156 -14.27 0.71 -18.25
N MET A 157 -14.60 0.25 -17.05
CA MET A 157 -13.80 -0.75 -16.33
C MET A 157 -14.22 -2.15 -16.82
N VAL A 158 -13.38 -2.76 -17.66
CA VAL A 158 -13.67 -4.07 -18.26
C VAL A 158 -13.27 -5.25 -17.38
N ALA A 159 -12.39 -5.03 -16.43
CA ALA A 159 -11.97 -6.04 -15.46
C ALA A 159 -11.40 -5.41 -14.20
N TYR A 160 -11.60 -6.11 -13.07
CA TYR A 160 -10.92 -5.84 -11.80
C TYR A 160 -10.41 -7.16 -11.21
N LEU A 161 -9.19 -7.15 -10.70
CA LEU A 161 -8.58 -8.30 -10.06
C LEU A 161 -7.78 -7.87 -8.82
N GLN A 162 -7.63 -8.80 -7.88
CA GLN A 162 -6.88 -8.59 -6.64
C GLN A 162 -6.31 -9.92 -6.10
N GLY A 163 -5.38 -9.84 -5.15
CA GLY A 163 -4.72 -11.00 -4.57
C GLY A 163 -3.33 -11.25 -5.15
N TYR A 164 -2.68 -12.32 -4.74
CA TYR A 164 -1.35 -12.67 -5.24
C TYR A 164 -1.39 -13.15 -6.70
N GLY A 165 -0.32 -12.88 -7.45
CA GLY A 165 -0.23 -13.19 -8.87
C GLY A 165 -0.41 -14.67 -9.22
N ASP A 166 -0.06 -15.59 -8.34
CA ASP A 166 -0.28 -17.03 -8.51
C ASP A 166 -1.76 -17.42 -8.36
N THR A 167 -2.53 -16.69 -7.55
CA THR A 167 -3.97 -16.91 -7.36
C THR A 167 -4.83 -16.15 -8.37
N THR A 168 -4.23 -15.21 -9.11
CA THR A 168 -4.90 -14.33 -10.08
C THR A 168 -4.57 -14.66 -11.53
N THR A 169 -4.04 -15.86 -11.82
CA THR A 169 -3.59 -16.22 -13.18
C THR A 169 -4.74 -16.25 -14.19
N ASP A 170 -5.89 -16.77 -13.80
CA ASP A 170 -7.05 -16.83 -14.71
C ASP A 170 -7.66 -15.45 -14.91
N GLU A 171 -7.71 -14.63 -13.87
CA GLU A 171 -8.21 -13.26 -13.89
C GLU A 171 -7.34 -12.36 -14.78
N ILE A 172 -6.01 -12.44 -14.68
CA ILE A 172 -5.13 -11.65 -15.56
C ILE A 172 -5.30 -12.05 -17.02
N ASN A 173 -5.45 -13.33 -17.31
CA ASN A 173 -5.70 -13.78 -18.67
C ASN A 173 -7.05 -13.30 -19.19
N ALA A 174 -8.09 -13.32 -18.37
CA ALA A 174 -9.40 -12.77 -18.72
C ALA A 174 -9.34 -11.25 -18.96
N ALA A 175 -8.63 -10.52 -18.09
CA ALA A 175 -8.41 -9.09 -18.26
C ALA A 175 -7.67 -8.75 -19.58
N ILE A 176 -6.64 -9.53 -19.92
CA ILE A 176 -5.91 -9.37 -21.19
C ILE A 176 -6.82 -9.68 -22.40
N GLN A 177 -7.66 -10.72 -22.31
CA GLN A 177 -8.61 -11.06 -23.39
C GLN A 177 -9.68 -10.00 -23.60
N ALA A 178 -10.04 -9.25 -22.57
CA ALA A 178 -10.93 -8.09 -22.69
C ALA A 178 -10.31 -6.93 -23.49
N ALA A 179 -9.02 -7.02 -23.83
CA ALA A 179 -8.25 -6.05 -24.61
C ALA A 179 -8.42 -4.60 -24.13
N PRO A 180 -8.16 -4.29 -22.84
CA PRO A 180 -8.24 -2.93 -22.34
C PRO A 180 -7.20 -2.02 -23.01
N ASP A 181 -7.50 -0.73 -23.13
CA ASP A 181 -6.53 0.27 -23.60
C ASP A 181 -5.35 0.42 -22.64
N ALA A 182 -5.60 0.19 -21.34
CA ALA A 182 -4.58 0.22 -20.30
C ALA A 182 -4.87 -0.77 -19.15
N PHE A 183 -3.80 -1.20 -18.48
CA PHE A 183 -3.88 -1.97 -17.25
C PHE A 183 -3.30 -1.14 -16.10
N ILE A 184 -4.13 -0.75 -15.15
CA ILE A 184 -3.71 0.08 -14.01
C ILE A 184 -3.56 -0.78 -12.77
N SER A 185 -2.36 -0.78 -12.20
CA SER A 185 -2.06 -1.48 -10.97
C SER A 185 -1.75 -0.52 -9.83
N VAL A 186 -2.29 -0.79 -8.66
CA VAL A 186 -1.97 -0.04 -7.45
C VAL A 186 -0.87 -0.69 -6.60
N GLY A 187 -0.28 -1.79 -7.09
CA GLY A 187 0.87 -2.43 -6.45
C GLY A 187 1.22 -3.79 -7.06
N MET A 188 2.51 -4.05 -7.19
CA MET A 188 3.11 -5.35 -7.53
C MET A 188 2.82 -5.94 -8.92
N ALA A 189 2.19 -5.21 -9.86
CA ALA A 189 2.04 -5.71 -11.24
C ALA A 189 3.40 -5.94 -11.91
N THR A 190 4.39 -5.11 -11.58
CA THR A 190 5.77 -5.29 -12.06
C THR A 190 6.39 -6.62 -11.62
N THR A 191 5.98 -7.14 -10.48
CA THR A 191 6.41 -8.45 -9.96
C THR A 191 5.65 -9.59 -10.62
N PHE A 192 4.33 -9.46 -10.80
CA PHE A 192 3.48 -10.60 -11.16
C PHE A 192 3.13 -10.67 -12.65
N PHE A 193 2.95 -9.55 -13.34
CA PHE A 193 2.26 -9.52 -14.64
C PHE A 193 3.07 -8.91 -15.78
N THR A 194 4.28 -8.42 -15.53
CA THR A 194 5.11 -7.74 -16.55
C THR A 194 5.24 -8.58 -17.83
N GLN A 195 5.47 -9.88 -17.72
CA GLN A 195 5.66 -10.74 -18.88
C GLN A 195 4.38 -10.88 -19.71
N GLN A 196 3.25 -11.11 -19.06
CA GLN A 196 1.95 -11.26 -19.71
C GLN A 196 1.51 -9.97 -20.40
N LEU A 197 1.62 -8.82 -19.70
CA LEU A 197 1.23 -7.51 -20.21
C LEU A 197 2.13 -7.07 -21.37
N ASN A 198 3.43 -7.28 -21.29
CA ASN A 198 4.35 -7.02 -22.39
C ASN A 198 4.05 -7.90 -23.61
N ALA A 199 3.78 -9.19 -23.42
CA ALA A 199 3.44 -10.10 -24.50
C ALA A 199 2.12 -9.72 -25.18
N ALA A 200 1.16 -9.22 -24.41
CA ALA A 200 -0.12 -8.72 -24.93
C ALA A 200 -0.01 -7.32 -25.58
N GLY A 201 1.10 -6.62 -25.38
CA GLY A 201 1.30 -5.27 -25.88
C GLY A 201 0.47 -4.19 -25.14
N ILE A 202 -0.06 -4.49 -23.95
CA ILE A 202 -0.89 -3.59 -23.14
C ILE A 202 0.03 -2.67 -22.33
N GLU A 203 -0.21 -1.37 -22.40
CA GLU A 203 0.44 -0.40 -21.52
C GLU A 203 -0.09 -0.55 -20.10
N PHE A 204 0.83 -0.51 -19.12
CA PHE A 204 0.45 -0.66 -17.74
C PHE A 204 1.19 0.31 -16.81
N SER A 205 0.66 0.45 -15.61
CA SER A 205 1.26 1.20 -14.51
C SER A 205 1.46 0.34 -13.28
N ASP A 206 2.24 0.86 -12.34
CA ASP A 206 2.35 0.27 -11.02
C ASP A 206 2.66 1.31 -9.95
N ILE A 207 2.33 0.99 -8.69
CA ILE A 207 2.86 1.65 -7.51
C ILE A 207 3.72 0.64 -6.76
N ASP A 208 5.03 0.75 -6.92
CA ASP A 208 5.97 -0.22 -6.36
C ASP A 208 7.34 0.43 -6.11
N SER A 209 8.29 -0.36 -5.61
CA SER A 209 9.65 0.12 -5.33
C SER A 209 10.40 0.57 -6.57
N PHE A 210 11.16 1.65 -6.46
CA PHE A 210 12.10 2.09 -7.51
C PHE A 210 13.31 1.17 -7.53
N THR A 211 13.19 0.06 -8.23
CA THR A 211 14.28 -0.90 -8.46
C THR A 211 14.89 -0.71 -9.84
N LYS A 212 16.08 -1.28 -10.03
CA LYS A 212 16.73 -1.28 -11.36
C LYS A 212 15.85 -1.97 -12.41
N SER A 213 15.23 -3.10 -12.05
CA SER A 213 14.35 -3.85 -12.95
C SER A 213 13.11 -3.05 -13.36
N ASN A 214 12.50 -2.31 -12.42
CA ASN A 214 11.34 -1.46 -12.72
C ASN A 214 11.73 -0.27 -13.61
N GLY A 215 12.94 0.31 -13.41
CA GLY A 215 13.48 1.32 -14.31
C GLY A 215 13.77 0.79 -15.72
N GLU A 216 14.27 -0.44 -15.84
CA GLU A 216 14.46 -1.12 -17.13
C GLU A 216 13.11 -1.42 -17.80
N ALA A 217 12.07 -1.78 -17.05
CA ALA A 217 10.73 -2.02 -17.58
C ALA A 217 10.10 -0.75 -18.17
N ILE A 218 10.35 0.43 -17.58
CA ILE A 218 9.91 1.73 -18.15
C ILE A 218 10.60 2.01 -19.48
N THR A 219 11.89 1.74 -19.58
CA THR A 219 12.69 2.10 -20.77
C THR A 219 12.55 1.13 -21.93
N SER A 220 12.19 -0.11 -21.69
CA SER A 220 12.18 -1.19 -22.69
C SER A 220 10.86 -1.95 -22.82
N GLY A 221 9.89 -1.68 -21.96
CA GLY A 221 8.64 -2.43 -21.89
C GLY A 221 7.39 -1.56 -22.06
N LYS A 222 6.29 -2.10 -21.54
CA LYS A 222 4.98 -1.46 -21.55
C LYS A 222 4.61 -0.81 -20.22
N LEU A 223 5.52 -0.82 -19.24
CA LEU A 223 5.36 -0.02 -18.02
C LEU A 223 5.55 1.45 -18.39
N VAL A 224 4.47 2.21 -18.39
CA VAL A 224 4.46 3.62 -18.85
C VAL A 224 4.34 4.62 -17.71
N TYR A 225 4.00 4.15 -16.51
CA TYR A 225 3.90 4.96 -15.31
C TYR A 225 4.32 4.12 -14.10
N LEU A 226 5.19 4.67 -13.28
CA LEU A 226 5.59 4.07 -12.01
C LEU A 226 5.60 5.17 -10.95
N ALA A 227 4.73 5.04 -9.95
CA ALA A 227 4.87 5.73 -8.68
C ALA A 227 5.48 4.74 -7.67
N GLY A 228 6.19 5.25 -6.68
CA GLY A 228 6.77 4.31 -5.75
C GLY A 228 7.46 4.95 -4.57
N LYS A 229 7.90 4.10 -3.70
CA LYS A 229 8.63 4.45 -2.49
C LYS A 229 9.97 3.73 -2.45
N TYR A 230 10.92 4.33 -1.77
CA TYR A 230 12.20 3.68 -1.54
C TYR A 230 12.06 2.64 -0.42
N SER A 231 12.52 1.42 -0.67
CA SER A 231 12.62 0.36 0.34
C SER A 231 13.67 0.64 1.43
N SER A 232 14.39 1.76 1.33
CA SER A 232 15.44 2.19 2.27
C SER A 232 14.94 2.98 3.48
N SER A 233 13.63 3.10 3.68
CA SER A 233 13.02 3.82 4.80
C SER A 233 13.27 3.20 6.19
N VAL A 234 13.90 2.04 6.25
CA VAL A 234 14.34 1.43 7.52
C VAL A 234 15.30 2.31 8.33
N GLY A 235 16.11 3.14 7.66
CA GLY A 235 17.11 3.99 8.32
C GLY A 235 16.55 4.91 9.39
N PRO A 236 15.54 5.75 9.11
CA PRO A 236 14.90 6.58 10.13
C PRO A 236 14.28 5.78 11.28
N ALA A 237 13.53 4.71 11.01
CA ALA A 237 12.95 3.85 12.04
C ALA A 237 14.02 3.20 12.91
N PHE A 238 15.11 2.74 12.31
CA PHE A 238 16.26 2.20 13.04
C PHE A 238 16.91 3.27 13.91
N ALA A 239 17.08 4.50 13.41
CA ALA A 239 17.65 5.60 14.18
C ALA A 239 16.78 5.98 15.41
N LEU A 240 15.45 5.99 15.26
CA LEU A 240 14.53 6.22 16.37
C LEU A 240 14.73 5.18 17.48
N ILE A 241 14.74 3.89 17.12
CA ILE A 241 14.95 2.80 18.09
C ILE A 241 16.32 2.87 18.74
N MET A 242 17.39 3.09 17.98
CA MET A 242 18.74 3.18 18.54
C MET A 242 18.90 4.37 19.48
N ASN A 243 18.30 5.51 19.18
CA ASN A 243 18.29 6.65 20.08
C ASN A 243 17.56 6.32 21.39
N ALA A 244 16.37 5.70 21.30
CA ALA A 244 15.59 5.33 22.47
C ALA A 244 16.32 4.32 23.38
N ILE A 245 16.95 3.28 22.80
CA ILE A 245 17.79 2.32 23.55
C ILE A 245 18.95 3.01 24.27
N ASN A 246 19.50 4.08 23.71
CA ASN A 246 20.55 4.88 24.33
C ASN A 246 20.02 5.96 25.30
N GLY A 247 18.73 5.92 25.64
CA GLY A 247 18.10 6.85 26.60
C GLY A 247 17.71 8.21 26.01
N ASN A 248 17.69 8.35 24.69
CA ASN A 248 17.33 9.58 23.99
C ASN A 248 16.11 9.35 23.09
N ILE A 249 14.92 9.36 23.69
CA ILE A 249 13.66 9.20 22.94
C ILE A 249 13.40 10.47 22.13
N VAL A 250 13.36 10.31 20.80
CA VAL A 250 13.03 11.39 19.87
C VAL A 250 11.51 11.51 19.76
N ARG A 251 11.02 12.73 19.90
CA ARG A 251 9.60 13.12 19.75
C ARG A 251 9.48 14.32 18.84
N ASP A 252 8.29 14.58 18.34
CA ASP A 252 7.98 15.82 17.64
C ASP A 252 7.93 17.03 18.60
N ALA A 253 7.59 18.23 18.09
CA ALA A 253 7.52 19.45 18.89
C ALA A 253 6.44 19.42 19.98
N ASP A 254 5.41 18.59 19.81
CA ASP A 254 4.30 18.41 20.75
C ASP A 254 4.51 17.23 21.71
N GLY A 255 5.64 16.54 21.61
CA GLY A 255 5.98 15.40 22.45
C GLY A 255 5.42 14.07 21.97
N ASN A 256 4.91 14.00 20.75
CA ASN A 256 4.32 12.79 20.16
C ASN A 256 5.34 11.93 19.43
N ALA A 257 4.96 10.71 19.10
CA ALA A 257 5.69 9.84 18.17
C ALA A 257 5.88 10.53 16.81
N VAL A 258 7.08 10.42 16.25
CA VAL A 258 7.42 11.12 15.00
C VAL A 258 6.63 10.53 13.83
N SER A 259 6.04 11.39 13.00
CA SER A 259 5.39 11.02 11.75
C SER A 259 6.04 11.77 10.59
N ILE A 260 6.69 11.05 9.65
CA ILE A 260 7.50 11.61 8.57
C ILE A 260 7.07 11.01 7.23
#